data_89cba2962adfcebff57009a3b3de05ea
#
_entry.id   89cba2962adfcebff57009a3b3de05ea
#
_cell.length_a   1.000
_cell.length_b   1.000
_cell.length_c   1.000
_cell.angle_alpha   90.00
_cell.angle_beta   90.00
_cell.angle_gamma   90.00
#
_symmetry.space_group_name_H-M   'P 1'
#
loop_
_entity.id
_entity.type
_entity.pdbx_description
1 polymer ?
#
loop_
_entity_poly.entity_id
_entity_poly.type
_entity_poly.pdbx_seq_one_letter_code
_entity_poly.pdbx_strand_id
1 'polypeptide(L)'
;VTYGLHLQPTEDGKTQVSRETIELRASKNEGNGKGRRQTLLDHAVSEGELGLLDSTMSPANKWGSLKSVRKAEARFRQEETLSWSQYRSFVFSHSFMDTLTAIDGEISKNDVLPKIKMAARDMNRQLIDVLKILSQYARLNMRVMTTREGASVAFGYVPIEHGSNFDVLDIGRPVIVPEDLRLTIEQMVKQSNIVLPTVVPNLQLECDMQEAVTEDKKPGVRVFLKSVRSVGDKEVHIPFWAESEGVKRIVGMLSLLTRMFNEPDACIAIDEIDAGVFEILLGNILRVLAERGRGQLIFTAHNLRVLEVLPSKAIVFSTSNAKNRFLSIKGVRDTSNLRDMYIRSVNINDQPEELAPRISPSRVAVAFNKAGRVAEMTVAPTVKEPEHAQ
;
A
#
# COMPACT_ATOMS: atom_id res chain seq x y z
N VAL A 1 -20.64 -1.63 -4.84
CA VAL A 1 -19.91 -0.63 -5.63
C VAL A 1 -18.66 -1.27 -6.21
N THR A 2 -18.36 -0.98 -7.47
CA THR A 2 -17.08 -1.33 -8.10
C THR A 2 -16.44 -0.04 -8.60
N TYR A 3 -15.20 0.22 -8.16
CA TYR A 3 -14.35 1.24 -8.74
C TYR A 3 -13.30 0.54 -9.60
N GLY A 4 -13.18 0.93 -10.85
CA GLY A 4 -12.20 0.45 -11.81
C GLY A 4 -11.19 1.55 -12.14
N LEU A 5 -9.90 1.20 -12.13
CA LEU A 5 -8.81 2.10 -12.42
C LEU A 5 -7.93 1.49 -13.50
N HIS A 6 -7.70 2.24 -14.59
CA HIS A 6 -6.75 1.87 -15.63
C HIS A 6 -5.54 2.80 -15.55
N LEU A 7 -4.38 2.19 -15.45
CA LEU A 7 -3.09 2.85 -15.35
C LEU A 7 -2.28 2.58 -16.61
N GLN A 8 -1.59 3.59 -17.10
CA GLN A 8 -0.64 3.47 -18.20
C GLN A 8 0.73 4.01 -17.81
N PRO A 9 1.83 3.38 -18.24
CA PRO A 9 3.15 3.91 -18.04
C PRO A 9 3.38 5.14 -18.92
N THR A 10 4.10 6.11 -18.40
CA THR A 10 4.57 7.30 -19.14
C THR A 10 6.01 7.12 -19.60
N GLU A 11 6.48 7.94 -20.55
CA GLU A 11 7.86 7.87 -21.05
C GLU A 11 8.91 8.17 -19.98
N ASP A 12 8.58 9.00 -18.99
CA ASP A 12 9.43 9.31 -17.84
C ASP A 12 9.37 8.24 -16.70
N GLY A 13 8.75 7.09 -16.98
CA GLY A 13 8.69 5.94 -16.07
C GLY A 13 7.67 6.07 -14.93
N LYS A 14 6.83 7.09 -14.94
CA LYS A 14 5.72 7.24 -13.99
C LYS A 14 4.49 6.46 -14.45
N THR A 15 3.48 6.45 -13.62
CA THR A 15 2.20 5.80 -13.90
C THR A 15 1.10 6.85 -13.94
N GLN A 16 0.30 6.84 -15.00
CA GLN A 16 -0.77 7.80 -15.22
C GLN A 16 -2.14 7.12 -15.24
N VAL A 17 -3.14 7.83 -14.72
CA VAL A 17 -4.53 7.36 -14.73
C VAL A 17 -5.13 7.67 -16.10
N SER A 18 -5.44 6.63 -16.89
CA SER A 18 -6.02 6.78 -18.22
C SER A 18 -7.53 6.55 -18.26
N ARG A 19 -8.09 5.80 -17.30
CA ARG A 19 -9.54 5.61 -17.20
C ARG A 19 -9.95 5.29 -15.78
N GLU A 20 -11.09 5.84 -15.37
CA GLU A 20 -11.72 5.60 -14.08
C GLU A 20 -13.20 5.25 -14.29
N THR A 21 -13.66 4.18 -13.65
CA THR A 21 -15.05 3.73 -13.77
C THR A 21 -15.68 3.53 -12.40
N ILE A 22 -16.93 3.93 -12.24
CA ILE A 22 -17.73 3.67 -11.04
C ILE A 22 -19.01 2.97 -11.45
N GLU A 23 -19.21 1.76 -10.92
CA GLU A 23 -20.39 0.93 -11.19
C GLU A 23 -21.10 0.55 -9.88
N LEU A 24 -22.43 0.59 -9.92
CA LEU A 24 -23.28 -0.01 -8.91
C LEU A 24 -23.79 -1.37 -9.37
N ARG A 25 -23.82 -2.33 -8.47
CA ARG A 25 -24.61 -3.55 -8.63
C ARG A 25 -25.82 -3.46 -7.70
N ALA A 26 -27.02 -3.60 -8.25
CA ALA A 26 -28.21 -3.77 -7.43
C ALA A 26 -28.03 -5.04 -6.58
N SER A 27 -28.39 -4.95 -5.29
CA SER A 27 -28.45 -6.11 -4.41
C SER A 27 -29.43 -7.11 -5.01
N LYS A 28 -29.16 -8.43 -4.90
CA LYS A 28 -30.13 -9.47 -5.22
C LYS A 28 -31.29 -9.34 -4.23
N ASN A 29 -32.42 -8.80 -4.66
CA ASN A 29 -33.67 -9.17 -4.03
C ASN A 29 -33.91 -10.66 -4.34
N GLU A 30 -34.35 -11.42 -3.36
CA GLU A 30 -34.59 -12.85 -3.40
C GLU A 30 -35.51 -13.21 -4.60
N GLY A 31 -34.92 -13.56 -5.73
CA GLY A 31 -35.60 -13.90 -6.96
C GLY A 31 -34.69 -13.81 -8.17
N ASN A 32 -34.12 -14.94 -8.51
CA ASN A 32 -33.51 -15.33 -9.78
C ASN A 32 -33.09 -14.22 -10.76
N GLY A 33 -31.87 -13.66 -10.59
CA GLY A 33 -31.24 -12.78 -11.57
C GLY A 33 -29.90 -12.23 -11.11
N LYS A 34 -28.89 -12.22 -11.98
CA LYS A 34 -27.66 -11.43 -11.76
C LYS A 34 -28.06 -9.96 -11.64
N GLY A 35 -27.85 -9.33 -10.48
CA GLY A 35 -28.17 -7.91 -10.27
C GLY A 35 -27.63 -7.04 -11.42
N ARG A 36 -28.49 -6.15 -11.94
CA ARG A 36 -28.14 -5.28 -13.07
C ARG A 36 -27.02 -4.34 -12.67
N ARG A 37 -25.94 -4.32 -13.45
CA ARG A 37 -24.87 -3.32 -13.31
C ARG A 37 -25.37 -1.98 -13.88
N GLN A 38 -25.11 -0.91 -13.14
CA GLN A 38 -25.36 0.46 -13.57
C GLN A 38 -24.03 1.23 -13.51
N THR A 39 -23.57 1.71 -14.64
CA THR A 39 -22.43 2.62 -14.70
C THR A 39 -22.88 4.00 -14.24
N LEU A 40 -22.29 4.52 -13.18
CA LEU A 40 -22.48 5.88 -12.69
C LEU A 40 -21.53 6.84 -13.36
N LEU A 41 -20.29 6.42 -13.57
CA LEU A 41 -19.24 7.20 -14.21
C LEU A 41 -18.30 6.26 -14.97
N ASP A 42 -17.94 6.67 -16.17
CA ASP A 42 -16.84 6.12 -16.95
C ASP A 42 -16.11 7.30 -17.59
N HIS A 43 -14.98 7.64 -17.04
CA HIS A 43 -14.13 8.75 -17.46
C HIS A 43 -12.86 8.17 -18.05
N ALA A 44 -12.55 8.53 -19.29
CA ALA A 44 -11.31 8.14 -19.96
C ALA A 44 -10.60 9.37 -20.50
N VAL A 45 -9.28 9.39 -20.37
CA VAL A 45 -8.39 10.47 -20.82
C VAL A 45 -7.24 9.87 -21.60
N SER A 46 -6.89 10.51 -22.73
CA SER A 46 -5.72 10.20 -23.55
C SER A 46 -5.06 11.48 -24.03
N GLU A 47 -3.79 11.42 -24.31
CA GLU A 47 -3.08 12.51 -24.97
C GLU A 47 -3.37 12.46 -26.45
N GLY A 48 -4.00 13.53 -26.97
CA GLY A 48 -4.32 13.71 -28.37
C GLY A 48 -3.21 14.41 -29.15
N GLU A 49 -3.51 14.80 -30.37
CA GLU A 49 -2.58 15.55 -31.21
C GLU A 49 -2.21 16.90 -30.56
N LEU A 50 -0.98 17.32 -30.69
CA LEU A 50 -0.42 18.58 -30.14
C LEU A 50 -0.39 18.67 -28.60
N GLY A 51 -0.41 17.55 -27.89
CA GLY A 51 -0.35 17.54 -26.42
C GLY A 51 -1.65 18.01 -25.74
N LEU A 52 -2.75 18.10 -26.48
CA LEU A 52 -4.08 18.37 -25.92
C LEU A 52 -4.68 17.08 -25.36
N LEU A 53 -5.42 17.20 -24.26
CA LEU A 53 -6.11 16.05 -23.68
C LEU A 53 -7.45 15.81 -24.38
N ASP A 54 -7.64 14.59 -24.85
CA ASP A 54 -8.92 14.08 -25.28
C ASP A 54 -9.56 13.33 -24.12
N SER A 55 -10.73 13.76 -23.66
CA SER A 55 -11.44 13.12 -22.56
C SER A 55 -12.87 12.76 -22.95
N THR A 56 -13.33 11.66 -22.39
CA THR A 56 -14.73 11.20 -22.50
C THR A 56 -15.30 10.94 -21.13
N MET A 57 -16.56 11.38 -20.91
CA MET A 57 -17.30 11.14 -19.69
C MET A 57 -18.64 10.52 -20.01
N SER A 58 -18.87 9.29 -19.59
CA SER A 58 -20.12 8.55 -19.77
C SER A 58 -20.84 8.30 -18.44
N PRO A 59 -22.16 8.15 -18.42
CA PRO A 59 -23.10 8.19 -19.55
C PRO A 59 -23.44 9.64 -19.98
N ALA A 60 -22.94 10.04 -21.13
CA ALA A 60 -23.10 11.40 -21.67
C ALA A 60 -24.56 11.85 -21.83
N ASN A 61 -25.45 10.94 -22.18
CA ASN A 61 -26.88 11.23 -22.36
C ASN A 61 -27.58 11.64 -21.05
N LYS A 62 -27.05 11.23 -19.90
CA LYS A 62 -27.59 11.62 -18.60
C LYS A 62 -26.90 12.88 -18.04
N TRP A 63 -25.60 13.03 -18.24
CA TRP A 63 -24.81 14.17 -17.79
C TRP A 63 -25.01 15.41 -18.68
N GLY A 64 -24.88 15.27 -19.99
CA GLY A 64 -24.94 16.38 -20.95
C GLY A 64 -26.30 17.03 -21.08
N SER A 65 -27.40 16.46 -20.54
CA SER A 65 -28.72 17.04 -20.54
C SER A 65 -28.90 18.20 -19.55
N LEU A 66 -28.00 18.35 -18.57
CA LEU A 66 -28.05 19.36 -17.54
C LEU A 66 -27.29 20.63 -17.98
N LYS A 67 -27.99 21.77 -17.97
CA LYS A 67 -27.38 23.09 -18.26
C LYS A 67 -26.23 23.43 -17.31
N SER A 68 -26.34 23.01 -16.05
CA SER A 68 -25.34 23.13 -15.00
C SER A 68 -24.07 22.34 -15.30
N VAL A 69 -24.19 21.15 -15.90
CA VAL A 69 -23.02 20.35 -16.33
C VAL A 69 -22.25 21.05 -17.45
N ARG A 70 -22.95 21.63 -18.45
CA ARG A 70 -22.29 22.40 -19.51
C ARG A 70 -21.54 23.64 -18.97
N LYS A 71 -22.08 24.29 -17.95
CA LYS A 71 -21.41 25.41 -17.29
C LYS A 71 -20.17 24.95 -16.49
N ALA A 72 -20.20 23.75 -15.98
CA ALA A 72 -19.10 23.15 -15.23
C ALA A 72 -18.02 22.52 -16.13
N GLU A 73 -18.27 22.35 -17.43
CA GLU A 73 -17.36 21.68 -18.36
C GLU A 73 -15.96 22.30 -18.38
N ALA A 74 -15.86 23.63 -18.34
CA ALA A 74 -14.56 24.29 -18.28
C ALA A 74 -13.80 23.97 -16.98
N ARG A 75 -14.48 23.85 -15.84
CA ARG A 75 -13.86 23.44 -14.56
C ARG A 75 -13.42 21.97 -14.59
N PHE A 76 -14.23 21.10 -15.17
CA PHE A 76 -13.85 19.70 -15.35
C PHE A 76 -12.60 19.56 -16.20
N ARG A 77 -12.52 20.23 -17.36
CA ARG A 77 -11.33 20.20 -18.21
C ARG A 77 -10.09 20.76 -17.53
N GLN A 78 -10.23 21.84 -16.76
CA GLN A 78 -9.10 22.37 -15.99
C GLN A 78 -8.61 21.35 -14.95
N GLU A 79 -9.51 20.68 -14.23
CA GLU A 79 -9.16 19.69 -13.23
C GLU A 79 -8.61 18.40 -13.87
N GLU A 80 -9.13 17.98 -15.02
CA GLU A 80 -8.57 16.87 -15.81
C GLU A 80 -7.13 17.14 -16.17
N THR A 81 -6.83 18.34 -16.72
CA THR A 81 -5.47 18.73 -17.07
C THR A 81 -4.55 18.74 -15.86
N LEU A 82 -5.02 19.26 -14.73
CA LEU A 82 -4.25 19.29 -13.48
C LEU A 82 -4.02 17.88 -12.93
N SER A 83 -5.05 17.04 -12.90
CA SER A 83 -4.95 15.66 -12.43
C SER A 83 -4.02 14.83 -13.32
N TRP A 84 -4.11 15.03 -14.64
CA TRP A 84 -3.21 14.42 -15.62
C TRP A 84 -1.75 14.82 -15.38
N SER A 85 -1.46 16.11 -15.29
CA SER A 85 -0.09 16.61 -15.07
C SER A 85 0.51 16.19 -13.73
N GLN A 86 -0.32 15.90 -12.73
CA GLN A 86 0.09 15.49 -11.39
C GLN A 86 0.00 13.97 -11.16
N TYR A 87 -0.30 13.18 -12.19
CA TYR A 87 -0.39 11.71 -12.12
C TYR A 87 -1.37 11.21 -11.05
N ARG A 88 -2.50 11.90 -10.88
CA ARG A 88 -3.51 11.57 -9.86
C ARG A 88 -4.89 11.31 -10.46
N SER A 89 -5.76 10.74 -9.64
CA SER A 89 -7.16 10.54 -9.96
C SER A 89 -7.88 11.87 -10.18
N PHE A 90 -8.62 11.98 -11.27
CA PHE A 90 -9.54 13.08 -11.52
C PHE A 90 -10.80 12.95 -10.67
N VAL A 91 -11.33 11.73 -10.57
CA VAL A 91 -12.63 11.44 -9.93
C VAL A 91 -12.60 11.70 -8.42
N PHE A 92 -11.44 11.51 -7.77
CA PHE A 92 -11.25 11.79 -6.34
C PHE A 92 -10.65 13.16 -6.05
N SER A 93 -10.58 14.05 -7.05
CA SER A 93 -10.14 15.42 -6.81
C SER A 93 -11.20 16.23 -6.03
N HIS A 94 -10.75 17.14 -5.19
CA HIS A 94 -11.66 18.03 -4.46
C HIS A 94 -12.51 18.86 -5.42
N SER A 95 -11.91 19.39 -6.48
CA SER A 95 -12.59 20.21 -7.48
C SER A 95 -13.71 19.46 -8.21
N PHE A 96 -13.51 18.17 -8.52
CA PHE A 96 -14.56 17.33 -9.09
C PHE A 96 -15.74 17.17 -8.13
N MET A 97 -15.48 16.82 -6.87
CA MET A 97 -16.50 16.67 -5.83
C MET A 97 -17.27 17.96 -5.57
N ASP A 98 -16.57 19.09 -5.48
CA ASP A 98 -17.20 20.42 -5.27
C ASP A 98 -18.09 20.79 -6.46
N THR A 99 -17.65 20.48 -7.67
CA THR A 99 -18.43 20.73 -8.89
C THR A 99 -19.70 19.89 -8.94
N LEU A 100 -19.62 18.59 -8.59
CA LEU A 100 -20.80 17.73 -8.48
C LEU A 100 -21.80 18.22 -7.45
N THR A 101 -21.30 18.67 -6.29
CA THR A 101 -22.11 19.20 -5.20
C THR A 101 -22.81 20.52 -5.61
N ALA A 102 -22.08 21.40 -6.30
CA ALA A 102 -22.65 22.63 -6.84
C ALA A 102 -23.76 22.36 -7.87
N ILE A 103 -23.56 21.38 -8.75
CA ILE A 103 -24.56 20.92 -9.73
C ILE A 103 -25.83 20.44 -9.01
N ASP A 104 -25.71 19.62 -7.95
CA ASP A 104 -26.86 19.15 -7.18
C ASP A 104 -27.62 20.31 -6.51
N GLY A 105 -26.89 21.27 -5.97
CA GLY A 105 -27.46 22.48 -5.37
C GLY A 105 -28.24 23.36 -6.37
N GLU A 106 -27.73 23.53 -7.59
CA GLU A 106 -28.44 24.28 -8.66
C GLU A 106 -29.72 23.58 -9.13
N ILE A 107 -29.67 22.25 -9.27
CA ILE A 107 -30.81 21.45 -9.68
C ILE A 107 -31.90 21.46 -8.61
N SER A 108 -31.53 21.49 -7.34
CA SER A 108 -32.45 21.44 -6.20
C SER A 108 -33.26 22.73 -6.02
N LYS A 109 -32.82 23.85 -6.58
CA LYS A 109 -33.54 25.13 -6.55
C LYS A 109 -34.73 25.24 -7.52
N ASN A 110 -34.87 24.27 -8.44
CA ASN A 110 -35.96 24.25 -9.41
C ASN A 110 -37.04 23.24 -9.00
N ASP A 111 -38.19 23.69 -8.53
CA ASP A 111 -39.27 22.87 -7.94
C ASP A 111 -39.98 21.90 -8.92
N VAL A 112 -39.86 22.13 -10.22
CA VAL A 112 -40.50 21.26 -11.25
C VAL A 112 -39.43 20.83 -12.26
N LEU A 113 -39.02 19.57 -12.18
CA LEU A 113 -38.05 18.99 -13.11
C LEU A 113 -38.71 18.01 -14.05
N PRO A 114 -38.47 18.09 -15.37
CA PRO A 114 -38.82 17.01 -16.30
C PRO A 114 -38.18 15.68 -15.87
N LYS A 115 -38.86 14.55 -16.17
CA LYS A 115 -38.41 13.19 -15.78
C LYS A 115 -36.94 12.90 -16.10
N ILE A 116 -36.43 13.39 -17.23
CA ILE A 116 -35.01 13.24 -17.64
C ILE A 116 -34.05 13.97 -16.65
N LYS A 117 -34.45 15.15 -16.20
CA LYS A 117 -33.63 15.90 -15.22
C LYS A 117 -33.67 15.27 -13.83
N MET A 118 -34.80 14.66 -13.45
CA MET A 118 -34.87 13.90 -12.19
C MET A 118 -33.93 12.69 -12.22
N ALA A 119 -33.93 11.91 -13.29
CA ALA A 119 -33.03 10.75 -13.42
C ALA A 119 -31.55 11.17 -13.40
N ALA A 120 -31.20 12.30 -14.03
CA ALA A 120 -29.84 12.84 -13.99
C ALA A 120 -29.46 13.33 -12.59
N ARG A 121 -30.38 13.96 -11.86
CA ARG A 121 -30.19 14.36 -10.46
C ARG A 121 -29.96 13.18 -9.55
N ASP A 122 -30.80 12.14 -9.66
CA ASP A 122 -30.68 10.95 -8.83
C ASP A 122 -29.35 10.24 -9.07
N MET A 123 -28.91 10.18 -10.32
CA MET A 123 -27.60 9.61 -10.66
C MET A 123 -26.44 10.46 -10.10
N ASN A 124 -26.54 11.79 -10.17
CA ASN A 124 -25.52 12.69 -9.60
C ASN A 124 -25.40 12.50 -8.09
N ARG A 125 -26.54 12.42 -7.38
CA ARG A 125 -26.55 12.15 -5.93
C ARG A 125 -25.96 10.80 -5.59
N GLN A 126 -26.36 9.75 -6.32
CA GLN A 126 -25.79 8.43 -6.16
C GLN A 126 -24.26 8.44 -6.37
N LEU A 127 -23.77 9.19 -7.35
CA LEU A 127 -22.33 9.30 -7.60
C LEU A 127 -21.63 10.03 -6.45
N ILE A 128 -22.18 11.15 -5.95
CA ILE A 128 -21.64 11.87 -4.79
C ILE A 128 -21.56 10.95 -3.57
N ASP A 129 -22.63 10.23 -3.26
CA ASP A 129 -22.69 9.31 -2.11
C ASP A 129 -21.67 8.19 -2.24
N VAL A 130 -21.54 7.60 -3.42
CA VAL A 130 -20.57 6.54 -3.71
C VAL A 130 -19.14 7.06 -3.56
N LEU A 131 -18.83 8.24 -4.10
CA LEU A 131 -17.51 8.85 -3.97
C LEU A 131 -17.15 9.16 -2.52
N LYS A 132 -18.11 9.66 -1.73
CA LYS A 132 -17.92 9.87 -0.28
C LYS A 132 -17.62 8.56 0.44
N ILE A 133 -18.40 7.51 0.17
CA ILE A 133 -18.20 6.19 0.76
C ILE A 133 -16.80 5.63 0.39
N LEU A 134 -16.42 5.68 -0.88
CA LEU A 134 -15.12 5.19 -1.33
C LEU A 134 -13.96 6.00 -0.74
N SER A 135 -14.08 7.33 -0.68
CA SER A 135 -13.07 8.20 -0.06
C SER A 135 -12.94 7.93 1.43
N GLN A 136 -14.07 7.74 2.12
CA GLN A 136 -14.07 7.39 3.54
C GLN A 136 -13.46 6.01 3.78
N TYR A 137 -13.82 5.02 2.95
CA TYR A 137 -13.24 3.68 3.01
C TYR A 137 -11.73 3.71 2.79
N ALA A 138 -11.25 4.40 1.75
CA ALA A 138 -9.82 4.54 1.47
C ALA A 138 -9.07 5.18 2.64
N ARG A 139 -9.65 6.22 3.25
CA ARG A 139 -9.03 6.93 4.38
C ARG A 139 -9.03 6.15 5.69
N LEU A 140 -10.12 5.43 5.99
CA LEU A 140 -10.29 4.77 7.29
C LEU A 140 -9.87 3.30 7.27
N ASN A 141 -10.09 2.59 6.17
CA ASN A 141 -9.99 1.13 6.12
C ASN A 141 -8.81 0.61 5.30
N MET A 142 -8.29 1.42 4.36
CA MET A 142 -7.12 1.04 3.60
C MET A 142 -5.84 1.57 4.26
N ARG A 143 -4.83 0.70 4.36
CA ARG A 143 -3.48 1.07 4.78
C ARG A 143 -2.47 0.44 3.86
N VAL A 144 -1.49 1.22 3.46
CA VAL A 144 -0.39 0.76 2.61
C VAL A 144 0.91 0.99 3.38
N MET A 145 1.70 -0.05 3.53
CA MET A 145 3.05 0.02 4.09
C MET A 145 4.03 -0.31 2.96
N THR A 146 4.68 0.72 2.46
CA THR A 146 5.67 0.58 1.36
C THR A 146 7.00 0.04 1.88
N THR A 147 7.86 -0.45 1.00
CA THR A 147 9.25 -0.85 1.34
C THR A 147 10.00 0.27 2.04
N ARG A 148 9.80 1.54 1.62
CA ARG A 148 10.42 2.70 2.25
C ARG A 148 9.95 2.91 3.68
N GLU A 149 8.65 2.79 3.94
CA GLU A 149 8.08 2.86 5.30
C GLU A 149 8.51 1.65 6.11
N GLY A 150 8.56 0.47 5.50
CA GLY A 150 9.10 -0.73 6.11
C GLY A 150 10.57 -0.60 6.50
N ALA A 151 11.39 0.00 5.66
CA ALA A 151 12.77 0.35 6.00
C ALA A 151 12.82 1.38 7.14
N SER A 152 11.91 2.37 7.15
CA SER A 152 11.82 3.33 8.25
C SER A 152 11.53 2.66 9.59
N VAL A 153 10.70 1.61 9.62
CA VAL A 153 10.48 0.79 10.82
C VAL A 153 11.78 0.11 11.28
N ALA A 154 12.59 -0.42 10.35
CA ALA A 154 13.90 -0.97 10.68
C ALA A 154 14.86 0.10 11.25
N PHE A 155 14.71 1.36 10.84
CA PHE A 155 15.44 2.49 11.41
C PHE A 155 14.83 3.07 12.70
N GLY A 156 13.75 2.48 13.20
CA GLY A 156 13.17 2.86 14.48
C GLY A 156 11.92 3.73 14.41
N TYR A 157 11.16 3.63 13.34
CA TYR A 157 9.87 4.32 13.20
C TYR A 157 8.71 3.33 13.26
N VAL A 158 7.76 3.52 14.17
CA VAL A 158 6.56 2.69 14.28
C VAL A 158 5.33 3.51 13.89
N PRO A 159 4.50 2.98 12.99
CA PRO A 159 3.25 3.62 12.66
C PRO A 159 2.26 3.57 13.83
N ILE A 160 1.62 4.70 14.13
CA ILE A 160 0.55 4.82 15.12
C ILE A 160 -0.70 5.39 14.45
N GLU A 161 -1.86 4.84 14.79
CA GLU A 161 -3.15 5.32 14.31
C GLU A 161 -3.83 6.17 15.37
N HIS A 162 -4.11 7.43 15.05
CA HIS A 162 -4.85 8.36 15.91
C HIS A 162 -6.09 8.89 15.19
N GLY A 163 -7.25 8.37 15.55
CA GLY A 163 -8.50 8.68 14.86
C GLY A 163 -8.46 8.29 13.38
N SER A 164 -8.57 9.29 12.49
CA SER A 164 -8.44 9.10 11.04
C SER A 164 -7.04 9.38 10.50
N ASN A 165 -6.13 9.80 11.37
CA ASN A 165 -4.76 10.16 11.01
C ASN A 165 -3.81 8.98 11.25
N PHE A 166 -2.74 9.00 10.50
CA PHE A 166 -1.66 8.04 10.59
C PHE A 166 -0.39 8.81 10.88
N ASP A 167 0.14 8.64 12.07
CA ASP A 167 1.39 9.26 12.52
C ASP A 167 2.50 8.23 12.61
N VAL A 168 3.73 8.68 12.70
CA VAL A 168 4.90 7.83 12.81
C VAL A 168 5.67 8.19 14.06
N LEU A 169 5.76 7.23 14.99
CA LEU A 169 6.55 7.38 16.21
C LEU A 169 8.01 6.99 15.94
N ASP A 170 8.94 7.92 16.14
CA ASP A 170 10.37 7.61 16.18
C ASP A 170 10.71 6.88 17.49
N ILE A 171 11.00 5.59 17.39
CA ILE A 171 11.36 4.74 18.52
C ILE A 171 12.89 4.51 18.63
N GLY A 172 13.65 5.09 17.70
CA GLY A 172 15.12 5.02 17.68
C GLY A 172 15.78 5.87 18.76
N ARG A 173 15.03 6.80 19.39
CA ARG A 173 15.50 7.70 20.45
C ARG A 173 14.29 8.22 21.23
N PRO A 174 14.51 8.80 22.44
CA PRO A 174 13.45 9.50 23.14
C PRO A 174 12.87 10.63 22.27
N VAL A 175 11.56 10.62 22.06
CA VAL A 175 10.85 11.61 21.24
C VAL A 175 9.79 12.34 22.07
N ILE A 176 9.59 13.61 21.82
CA ILE A 176 8.49 14.38 22.42
C ILE A 176 7.32 14.42 21.43
N VAL A 177 6.19 13.89 21.84
CA VAL A 177 4.96 13.88 21.07
C VAL A 177 3.88 14.72 21.76
N PRO A 178 2.84 15.18 21.05
CA PRO A 178 1.69 15.84 21.66
C PRO A 178 1.01 14.95 22.72
N GLU A 179 0.45 15.56 23.76
CA GLU A 179 -0.16 14.85 24.89
C GLU A 179 -1.35 13.99 24.48
N ASP A 180 -2.08 14.36 23.44
CA ASP A 180 -3.21 13.61 22.90
C ASP A 180 -2.83 12.24 22.31
N LEU A 181 -1.55 12.04 21.96
CA LEU A 181 -1.03 10.74 21.51
C LEU A 181 -0.68 9.77 22.65
N ARG A 182 -0.63 10.22 23.90
CA ARG A 182 -0.29 9.38 25.07
C ARG A 182 -1.11 8.10 25.11
N LEU A 183 -2.43 8.22 25.12
CA LEU A 183 -3.34 7.06 25.21
C LEU A 183 -3.19 6.12 24.00
N THR A 184 -2.97 6.68 22.82
CA THR A 184 -2.77 5.90 21.58
C THR A 184 -1.51 5.04 21.67
N ILE A 185 -0.40 5.61 22.19
CA ILE A 185 0.85 4.89 22.37
C ILE A 185 0.72 3.82 23.44
N GLU A 186 0.09 4.13 24.61
CA GLU A 186 -0.18 3.14 25.64
C GLU A 186 -1.01 1.96 25.13
N GLN A 187 -2.04 2.25 24.35
CA GLN A 187 -2.89 1.21 23.73
C GLN A 187 -2.09 0.37 22.74
N MET A 188 -1.27 0.98 21.92
CA MET A 188 -0.39 0.27 20.97
C MET A 188 0.57 -0.67 21.71
N VAL A 189 1.21 -0.24 22.79
CA VAL A 189 2.08 -1.10 23.62
C VAL A 189 1.30 -2.24 24.25
N LYS A 190 0.12 -1.96 24.84
CA LYS A 190 -0.75 -3.00 25.43
C LYS A 190 -1.20 -4.04 24.39
N GLN A 191 -1.64 -3.60 23.22
CA GLN A 191 -2.04 -4.51 22.13
C GLN A 191 -0.85 -5.34 21.64
N SER A 192 0.29 -4.71 21.47
CA SER A 192 1.53 -5.41 21.06
C SER A 192 1.91 -6.48 22.06
N ASN A 193 1.84 -6.21 23.37
CA ASN A 193 2.19 -7.15 24.43
C ASN A 193 1.23 -8.33 24.58
N ILE A 194 0.04 -8.29 23.99
CA ILE A 194 -0.85 -9.46 23.90
C ILE A 194 -0.33 -10.43 22.82
N VAL A 195 0.08 -9.91 21.68
CA VAL A 195 0.47 -10.72 20.51
C VAL A 195 1.96 -11.07 20.52
N LEU A 196 2.81 -10.10 20.85
CA LEU A 196 4.26 -10.21 20.70
C LEU A 196 4.89 -11.44 21.41
N PRO A 197 4.55 -11.78 22.68
CA PRO A 197 5.10 -12.96 23.35
C PRO A 197 4.71 -14.29 22.68
N THR A 198 3.64 -14.31 21.89
CA THR A 198 3.21 -15.52 21.15
C THR A 198 4.00 -15.73 19.86
N VAL A 199 4.56 -14.66 19.29
CA VAL A 199 5.33 -14.69 18.03
C VAL A 199 6.84 -14.57 18.27
N VAL A 200 7.24 -13.83 19.30
CA VAL A 200 8.63 -13.71 19.76
C VAL A 200 8.66 -14.03 21.26
N PRO A 201 9.00 -15.28 21.63
CA PRO A 201 8.96 -15.71 23.04
C PRO A 201 9.81 -14.82 23.94
N ASN A 202 9.31 -14.58 25.15
CA ASN A 202 9.96 -13.80 26.21
C ASN A 202 10.25 -12.33 25.85
N LEU A 203 9.53 -11.77 24.86
CA LEU A 203 9.66 -10.37 24.48
C LEU A 203 8.39 -9.60 24.81
N GLN A 204 8.54 -8.51 25.51
CA GLN A 204 7.52 -7.50 25.78
C GLN A 204 8.05 -6.10 25.48
N LEU A 205 7.15 -5.16 25.29
CA LEU A 205 7.46 -3.74 25.14
C LEU A 205 7.13 -3.01 26.44
N GLU A 206 8.02 -2.12 26.82
CA GLU A 206 7.82 -1.15 27.89
C GLU A 206 7.96 0.26 27.32
N CYS A 207 7.13 1.16 27.79
CA CYS A 207 7.16 2.56 27.35
C CYS A 207 7.30 3.48 28.56
N ASP A 208 8.44 4.14 28.67
CA ASP A 208 8.63 5.21 29.66
C ASP A 208 8.06 6.51 29.10
N MET A 209 7.17 7.12 29.87
CA MET A 209 6.52 8.38 29.49
C MET A 209 6.75 9.44 30.58
N GLN A 210 7.25 10.60 30.20
CA GLN A 210 7.50 11.74 31.07
C GLN A 210 6.84 12.98 30.50
N GLU A 211 6.28 13.82 31.36
CA GLU A 211 5.73 15.12 30.95
C GLU A 211 6.83 15.95 30.28
N ALA A 212 6.47 16.60 29.18
CA ALA A 212 7.37 17.40 28.39
C ALA A 212 6.59 18.54 27.70
N VAL A 213 7.30 19.41 27.03
CA VAL A 213 6.74 20.49 26.23
C VAL A 213 7.22 20.31 24.79
N THR A 214 6.28 20.37 23.84
CA THR A 214 6.59 20.27 22.40
C THR A 214 7.33 21.52 21.91
N GLU A 215 7.89 21.47 20.71
CA GLU A 215 8.54 22.63 20.06
C GLU A 215 7.60 23.84 19.95
N ASP A 216 6.30 23.61 19.75
CA ASP A 216 5.24 24.63 19.71
C ASP A 216 4.81 25.14 21.10
N LYS A 217 5.53 24.79 22.16
CA LYS A 217 5.23 25.15 23.56
C LYS A 217 3.87 24.64 24.07
N LYS A 218 3.38 23.53 23.53
CA LYS A 218 2.16 22.83 23.99
C LYS A 218 2.52 21.69 24.94
N PRO A 219 1.58 21.23 25.78
CA PRO A 219 1.77 20.02 26.56
C PRO A 219 2.10 18.83 25.67
N GLY A 220 3.06 18.04 26.10
CA GLY A 220 3.52 16.85 25.37
C GLY A 220 4.11 15.81 26.32
N VAL A 221 4.45 14.69 25.74
CA VAL A 221 5.02 13.53 26.44
C VAL A 221 6.33 13.15 25.80
N ARG A 222 7.38 13.00 26.59
CA ARG A 222 8.60 12.35 26.16
C ARG A 222 8.41 10.84 26.25
N VAL A 223 8.52 10.17 25.13
CA VAL A 223 8.30 8.73 24.97
C VAL A 223 9.64 8.04 24.73
N PHE A 224 9.90 6.96 25.47
CA PHE A 224 11.05 6.10 25.26
C PHE A 224 10.63 4.63 25.31
N LEU A 225 10.73 3.95 24.17
CA LEU A 225 10.32 2.55 24.03
C LEU A 225 11.52 1.63 24.34
N LYS A 226 11.27 0.60 25.14
CA LYS A 226 12.20 -0.48 25.47
C LYS A 226 11.60 -1.82 25.15
N SER A 227 12.42 -2.80 24.89
CA SER A 227 12.07 -4.22 24.92
C SER A 227 12.51 -4.81 26.24
N VAL A 228 11.65 -5.66 26.82
CA VAL A 228 11.92 -6.40 28.04
C VAL A 228 12.00 -7.88 27.68
N ARG A 229 13.11 -8.50 28.06
CA ARG A 229 13.37 -9.92 27.81
C ARG A 229 13.60 -10.65 29.13
N SER A 230 12.88 -11.75 29.34
CA SER A 230 13.14 -12.65 30.46
C SER A 230 14.26 -13.61 30.10
N VAL A 231 15.39 -13.55 30.82
CA VAL A 231 16.55 -14.43 30.66
C VAL A 231 16.78 -15.14 32.02
N GLY A 232 16.29 -16.37 32.15
CA GLY A 232 16.19 -17.06 33.45
C GLY A 232 15.29 -16.29 34.41
N ASP A 233 15.80 -15.99 35.59
CA ASP A 233 15.05 -15.24 36.64
C ASP A 233 15.28 -13.70 36.55
N LYS A 234 15.91 -13.22 35.50
CA LYS A 234 16.24 -11.79 35.33
C LYS A 234 15.49 -11.19 34.15
N GLU A 235 15.03 -9.97 34.33
CA GLU A 235 14.53 -9.13 33.24
C GLU A 235 15.67 -8.23 32.72
N VAL A 236 15.81 -8.20 31.41
CA VAL A 236 16.79 -7.35 30.70
C VAL A 236 16.01 -6.33 29.89
N HIS A 237 16.22 -5.06 30.20
CA HIS A 237 15.61 -3.92 29.51
C HIS A 237 16.59 -3.40 28.46
N ILE A 238 16.18 -3.42 27.21
CA ILE A 238 17.01 -3.00 26.06
C ILE A 238 16.29 -1.86 25.36
N PRO A 239 16.97 -0.74 25.06
CA PRO A 239 16.38 0.28 24.18
C PRO A 239 15.88 -0.37 22.90
N PHE A 240 14.64 -0.09 22.51
CA PHE A 240 14.00 -0.82 21.39
C PHE A 240 14.76 -0.64 20.08
N TRP A 241 15.43 0.48 19.86
CA TRP A 241 16.28 0.70 18.68
C TRP A 241 17.44 -0.31 18.55
N ALA A 242 17.89 -0.91 19.66
CA ALA A 242 18.96 -1.92 19.66
C ALA A 242 18.46 -3.34 19.32
N GLU A 243 17.15 -3.54 19.18
CA GLU A 243 16.58 -4.80 18.71
C GLU A 243 16.93 -5.10 17.25
N SER A 244 16.85 -6.39 16.89
CA SER A 244 17.06 -6.82 15.51
C SER A 244 16.02 -6.19 14.57
N GLU A 245 16.39 -6.01 13.31
CA GLU A 245 15.47 -5.47 12.28
C GLU A 245 14.19 -6.31 12.15
N GLY A 246 14.31 -7.62 12.27
CA GLY A 246 13.16 -8.53 12.24
C GLY A 246 12.16 -8.29 13.37
N VAL A 247 12.65 -8.08 14.60
CA VAL A 247 11.79 -7.75 15.75
C VAL A 247 11.12 -6.40 15.55
N LYS A 248 11.89 -5.39 15.15
CA LYS A 248 11.35 -4.05 14.85
C LYS A 248 10.27 -4.13 13.76
N ARG A 249 10.53 -4.89 12.69
CA ARG A 249 9.59 -5.08 11.59
C ARG A 249 8.29 -5.74 12.05
N ILE A 250 8.37 -6.80 12.87
CA ILE A 250 7.20 -7.45 13.44
C ILE A 250 6.38 -6.47 14.26
N VAL A 251 7.00 -5.75 15.20
CA VAL A 251 6.31 -4.75 16.03
C VAL A 251 5.63 -3.68 15.17
N GLY A 252 6.32 -3.16 14.16
CA GLY A 252 5.77 -2.17 13.24
C GLY A 252 4.56 -2.65 12.43
N MET A 253 4.45 -3.96 12.17
CA MET A 253 3.31 -4.53 11.45
C MET A 253 2.16 -4.98 12.38
N LEU A 254 2.41 -5.16 13.69
CA LEU A 254 1.44 -5.81 14.58
C LEU A 254 0.09 -5.10 14.62
N SER A 255 0.05 -3.78 14.67
CA SER A 255 -1.20 -3.02 14.67
C SER A 255 -2.00 -3.25 13.39
N LEU A 256 -1.35 -3.21 12.23
CA LEU A 256 -1.96 -3.45 10.93
C LEU A 256 -2.49 -4.89 10.81
N LEU A 257 -1.69 -5.88 11.23
CA LEU A 257 -2.08 -7.28 11.19
C LEU A 257 -3.20 -7.59 12.19
N THR A 258 -3.18 -6.97 13.37
CA THR A 258 -4.26 -7.09 14.37
C THR A 258 -5.55 -6.51 13.83
N ARG A 259 -5.48 -5.38 13.16
CA ARG A 259 -6.63 -4.75 12.52
C ARG A 259 -7.20 -5.65 11.42
N MET A 260 -6.35 -6.12 10.50
CA MET A 260 -6.77 -7.06 9.43
C MET A 260 -7.39 -8.33 10.00
N PHE A 261 -6.88 -8.85 11.11
CA PHE A 261 -7.42 -10.05 11.74
C PHE A 261 -8.84 -9.85 12.27
N ASN A 262 -9.15 -8.68 12.84
CA ASN A 262 -10.40 -8.43 13.56
C ASN A 262 -11.46 -7.68 12.75
N GLU A 263 -11.08 -6.80 11.82
CA GLU A 263 -11.99 -5.90 11.11
C GLU A 263 -12.27 -6.41 9.69
N PRO A 264 -13.53 -6.75 9.35
CA PRO A 264 -13.87 -7.25 8.01
C PRO A 264 -13.69 -6.21 6.90
N ASP A 265 -13.72 -4.94 7.27
CA ASP A 265 -13.58 -3.83 6.31
C ASP A 265 -12.12 -3.40 6.13
N ALA A 266 -11.19 -3.93 6.92
CA ALA A 266 -9.77 -3.58 6.80
C ALA A 266 -9.17 -4.13 5.49
N CYS A 267 -8.44 -3.28 4.77
CA CYS A 267 -7.65 -3.62 3.60
C CYS A 267 -6.22 -3.14 3.81
N ILE A 268 -5.33 -4.07 4.10
CA ILE A 268 -3.93 -3.78 4.42
C ILE A 268 -3.05 -4.25 3.27
N ALA A 269 -2.19 -3.37 2.76
CA ALA A 269 -1.19 -3.69 1.76
C ALA A 269 0.21 -3.50 2.36
N ILE A 270 1.07 -4.52 2.29
CA ILE A 270 2.43 -4.48 2.83
C ILE A 270 3.40 -4.91 1.75
N ASP A 271 4.32 -4.02 1.40
CA ASP A 271 5.39 -4.34 0.48
C ASP A 271 6.55 -5.03 1.21
N GLU A 272 7.09 -6.10 0.60
CA GLU A 272 8.17 -6.92 1.17
C GLU A 272 7.90 -7.33 2.64
N ILE A 273 6.78 -7.98 2.90
CA ILE A 273 6.37 -8.39 4.26
C ILE A 273 7.42 -9.27 4.96
N ASP A 274 8.22 -9.97 4.19
CA ASP A 274 9.26 -10.91 4.64
C ASP A 274 10.62 -10.26 4.92
N ALA A 275 10.79 -8.96 4.64
CA ALA A 275 12.07 -8.28 4.83
C ALA A 275 12.53 -8.34 6.30
N GLY A 276 13.66 -9.01 6.55
CA GLY A 276 14.26 -9.16 7.87
C GLY A 276 13.52 -10.10 8.84
N VAL A 277 12.39 -10.68 8.45
CA VAL A 277 11.59 -11.57 9.30
C VAL A 277 11.97 -13.03 9.04
N PHE A 278 12.16 -13.79 10.14
CA PHE A 278 12.48 -15.22 10.04
C PHE A 278 11.33 -15.99 9.35
N GLU A 279 11.68 -16.76 8.31
CA GLU A 279 10.70 -17.33 7.38
C GLU A 279 9.66 -18.25 8.03
N ILE A 280 10.05 -19.08 9.02
CA ILE A 280 9.12 -19.97 9.71
C ILE A 280 8.11 -19.17 10.53
N LEU A 281 8.57 -18.11 11.19
CA LEU A 281 7.71 -17.24 11.98
C LEU A 281 6.70 -16.52 11.08
N LEU A 282 7.17 -15.92 9.99
CA LEU A 282 6.29 -15.28 9.01
C LEU A 282 5.27 -16.27 8.45
N GLY A 283 5.70 -17.48 8.07
CA GLY A 283 4.80 -18.51 7.57
C GLY A 283 3.70 -18.88 8.56
N ASN A 284 4.02 -18.97 9.86
CA ASN A 284 3.03 -19.25 10.90
C ASN A 284 2.02 -18.10 11.07
N ILE A 285 2.51 -16.87 11.07
CA ILE A 285 1.64 -15.68 11.11
C ILE A 285 0.70 -15.66 9.90
N LEU A 286 1.23 -15.81 8.69
CA LEU A 286 0.45 -15.77 7.45
C LEU A 286 -0.61 -16.90 7.39
N ARG A 287 -0.29 -18.09 7.89
CA ARG A 287 -1.25 -19.19 7.98
C ARG A 287 -2.43 -18.82 8.87
N VAL A 288 -2.18 -18.32 10.08
CA VAL A 288 -3.23 -17.90 11.01
C VAL A 288 -4.09 -16.78 10.40
N LEU A 289 -3.45 -15.81 9.74
CA LEU A 289 -4.16 -14.72 9.09
C LEU A 289 -5.02 -15.20 7.92
N ALA A 290 -4.52 -16.14 7.11
CA ALA A 290 -5.26 -16.71 5.98
C ALA A 290 -6.45 -17.58 6.42
N GLU A 291 -6.35 -18.29 7.53
CA GLU A 291 -7.40 -19.18 8.04
C GLU A 291 -8.49 -18.44 8.81
N ARG A 292 -8.12 -17.39 9.55
CA ARG A 292 -9.00 -16.77 10.57
C ARG A 292 -9.14 -15.27 10.44
N GLY A 293 -8.35 -14.60 9.64
CA GLY A 293 -8.44 -13.16 9.41
C GLY A 293 -9.78 -12.77 8.77
N ARG A 294 -10.31 -11.62 9.13
CA ARG A 294 -11.61 -11.13 8.67
C ARG A 294 -11.48 -10.09 7.55
N GLY A 295 -10.41 -9.31 7.58
CA GLY A 295 -10.10 -8.29 6.58
C GLY A 295 -9.31 -8.86 5.40
N GLN A 296 -8.80 -7.98 4.55
CA GLN A 296 -7.99 -8.30 3.39
C GLN A 296 -6.53 -7.91 3.63
N LEU A 297 -5.60 -8.86 3.39
CA LEU A 297 -4.17 -8.61 3.36
C LEU A 297 -3.65 -8.81 1.92
N ILE A 298 -3.02 -7.78 1.37
CA ILE A 298 -2.31 -7.80 0.09
C ILE A 298 -0.85 -7.55 0.39
N PHE A 299 0.06 -8.39 -0.11
CA PHE A 299 1.47 -8.16 0.16
C PHE A 299 2.36 -8.69 -0.97
N THR A 300 3.58 -8.17 -1.03
CA THR A 300 4.68 -8.74 -1.82
C THR A 300 5.63 -9.48 -0.89
N ALA A 301 6.23 -10.56 -1.39
CA ALA A 301 7.25 -11.32 -0.67
C ALA A 301 8.20 -12.00 -1.65
N HIS A 302 9.45 -12.18 -1.23
CA HIS A 302 10.49 -12.93 -1.94
C HIS A 302 10.72 -14.32 -1.36
N ASN A 303 10.24 -14.57 -0.15
CA ASN A 303 10.43 -15.81 0.57
C ASN A 303 9.50 -16.91 0.05
N LEU A 304 10.09 -18.04 -0.31
CA LEU A 304 9.35 -19.19 -0.86
C LEU A 304 8.45 -19.90 0.17
N ARG A 305 8.60 -19.62 1.47
CA ARG A 305 7.72 -20.16 2.53
C ARG A 305 6.27 -19.76 2.34
N VAL A 306 6.02 -18.59 1.75
CA VAL A 306 4.67 -18.13 1.40
C VAL A 306 3.97 -19.13 0.47
N LEU A 307 4.70 -19.74 -0.46
CA LEU A 307 4.18 -20.73 -1.41
C LEU A 307 3.77 -22.05 -0.73
N GLU A 308 4.26 -22.32 0.46
CA GLU A 308 3.94 -23.54 1.23
C GLU A 308 2.74 -23.37 2.16
N VAL A 309 2.46 -22.12 2.58
CA VAL A 309 1.47 -21.85 3.63
C VAL A 309 0.17 -21.24 3.11
N LEU A 310 0.21 -20.61 1.93
CA LEU A 310 -0.98 -19.98 1.35
C LEU A 310 -1.58 -20.84 0.22
N PRO A 311 -2.91 -20.77 0.03
CA PRO A 311 -3.56 -21.46 -1.08
C PRO A 311 -3.11 -20.88 -2.43
N SER A 312 -2.93 -21.71 -3.43
CA SER A 312 -2.45 -21.34 -4.76
C SER A 312 -3.24 -20.22 -5.43
N LYS A 313 -4.54 -20.17 -5.19
CA LYS A 313 -5.45 -19.12 -5.71
C LYS A 313 -5.20 -17.73 -5.14
N ALA A 314 -4.49 -17.62 -4.01
CA ALA A 314 -4.13 -16.35 -3.38
C ALA A 314 -2.76 -15.84 -3.87
N ILE A 315 -2.06 -16.60 -4.71
CA ILE A 315 -0.69 -16.28 -5.14
C ILE A 315 -0.68 -15.81 -6.59
N VAL A 316 -0.01 -14.69 -6.82
CA VAL A 316 0.23 -14.11 -8.12
C VAL A 316 1.73 -13.86 -8.26
N PHE A 317 2.34 -14.33 -9.33
CA PHE A 317 3.75 -14.10 -9.63
C PHE A 317 3.91 -12.86 -10.49
N SER A 318 4.90 -12.03 -10.18
CA SER A 318 5.29 -10.90 -11.03
C SER A 318 6.35 -11.36 -12.04
N THR A 319 6.31 -10.76 -13.24
CA THR A 319 7.29 -11.00 -14.31
C THR A 319 7.90 -9.71 -14.80
N SER A 320 9.04 -9.80 -15.48
CA SER A 320 9.69 -8.66 -16.15
C SER A 320 9.01 -8.25 -17.46
N ASN A 321 8.07 -9.06 -17.98
CA ASN A 321 7.36 -8.74 -19.22
C ASN A 321 6.31 -7.66 -19.00
N ALA A 322 6.52 -6.48 -19.58
CA ALA A 322 5.61 -5.34 -19.46
C ALA A 322 4.17 -5.62 -19.92
N LYS A 323 3.99 -6.56 -20.86
CA LYS A 323 2.68 -6.93 -21.41
C LYS A 323 1.96 -7.99 -20.57
N ASN A 324 2.70 -8.75 -19.73
CA ASN A 324 2.17 -9.83 -18.92
C ASN A 324 2.85 -9.86 -17.54
N ARG A 325 2.66 -8.80 -16.79
CA ARG A 325 3.35 -8.56 -15.51
C ARG A 325 2.93 -9.50 -14.39
N PHE A 326 1.74 -10.08 -14.47
CA PHE A 326 1.17 -10.89 -13.40
C PHE A 326 0.72 -12.24 -13.94
N LEU A 327 1.23 -13.32 -13.34
CA LEU A 327 0.92 -14.69 -13.72
C LEU A 327 0.36 -15.46 -12.53
N SER A 328 -0.63 -16.31 -12.80
CA SER A 328 -1.05 -17.35 -11.89
C SER A 328 -0.66 -18.70 -12.47
N ILE A 329 -0.04 -19.57 -11.70
CA ILE A 329 0.31 -20.92 -12.16
C ILE A 329 -0.98 -21.72 -12.35
N LYS A 330 -1.24 -22.14 -13.59
CA LYS A 330 -2.43 -22.94 -13.93
C LYS A 330 -2.19 -24.42 -13.62
N GLY A 331 -3.28 -25.14 -13.33
CA GLY A 331 -3.22 -26.60 -13.15
C GLY A 331 -2.73 -27.06 -11.78
N VAL A 332 -2.57 -26.14 -10.83
CA VAL A 332 -2.20 -26.47 -9.44
C VAL A 332 -3.42 -27.06 -8.73
N ARG A 333 -3.29 -28.28 -8.23
CA ARG A 333 -4.25 -28.86 -7.28
C ARG A 333 -3.93 -28.35 -5.88
N ASP A 334 -4.93 -28.23 -5.01
CA ASP A 334 -4.72 -27.78 -3.61
C ASP A 334 -3.74 -28.69 -2.83
N THR A 335 -3.50 -29.90 -3.29
CA THR A 335 -2.53 -30.85 -2.74
C THR A 335 -1.11 -30.72 -3.34
N SER A 336 -0.91 -29.87 -4.33
CA SER A 336 0.39 -29.71 -4.98
C SER A 336 1.29 -28.77 -4.19
N ASN A 337 2.57 -29.13 -4.04
CA ASN A 337 3.57 -28.24 -3.46
C ASN A 337 3.90 -27.12 -4.46
N LEU A 338 3.33 -25.95 -4.23
CA LEU A 338 3.50 -24.80 -5.12
C LEU A 338 4.94 -24.30 -5.17
N ARG A 339 5.70 -24.45 -4.08
CA ARG A 339 7.14 -24.14 -4.03
C ARG A 339 7.93 -25.02 -5.01
N ASP A 340 7.71 -26.32 -4.99
CA ASP A 340 8.41 -27.24 -5.90
C ASP A 340 8.05 -26.96 -7.36
N MET A 341 6.79 -26.64 -7.63
CA MET A 341 6.34 -26.25 -8.97
C MET A 341 7.01 -24.95 -9.42
N TYR A 342 7.09 -23.94 -8.55
CA TYR A 342 7.78 -22.69 -8.84
C TYR A 342 9.26 -22.92 -9.13
N ILE A 343 9.96 -23.67 -8.28
CA ILE A 343 11.39 -23.99 -8.47
C ILE A 343 11.62 -24.75 -9.78
N ARG A 344 10.75 -25.71 -10.12
CA ARG A 344 10.80 -26.40 -11.41
C ARG A 344 10.58 -25.45 -12.58
N SER A 345 9.58 -24.58 -12.50
CA SER A 345 9.27 -23.61 -13.56
C SER A 345 10.43 -22.65 -13.82
N VAL A 346 11.12 -22.20 -12.77
CA VAL A 346 12.32 -21.36 -12.89
C VAL A 346 13.48 -22.15 -13.54
N ASN A 347 13.66 -23.42 -13.19
CA ASN A 347 14.79 -24.24 -13.68
C ASN A 347 14.57 -24.77 -15.11
N ILE A 348 13.35 -25.17 -15.45
CA ILE A 348 13.03 -25.87 -16.71
C ILE A 348 12.56 -24.90 -17.80
N ASN A 349 12.17 -23.69 -17.41
CA ASN A 349 11.61 -22.67 -18.32
C ASN A 349 10.31 -23.15 -19.02
N ASP A 350 9.46 -23.84 -18.27
CA ASP A 350 8.22 -24.44 -18.76
C ASP A 350 7.04 -23.43 -18.77
N GLN A 351 7.30 -22.21 -18.37
CA GLN A 351 6.31 -21.13 -18.36
C GLN A 351 6.50 -20.22 -19.59
N PRO A 352 5.41 -19.64 -20.11
CA PRO A 352 5.48 -18.74 -21.26
C PRO A 352 6.29 -17.45 -20.97
N GLU A 353 6.55 -17.16 -19.69
CA GLU A 353 7.28 -15.99 -19.23
C GLU A 353 8.44 -16.39 -18.30
N GLU A 354 9.56 -15.70 -18.41
CA GLU A 354 10.71 -15.89 -17.53
C GLU A 354 10.40 -15.35 -16.12
N LEU A 355 10.32 -16.24 -15.13
CA LEU A 355 10.02 -15.89 -13.74
C LEU A 355 11.24 -15.36 -12.96
N ALA A 356 12.45 -15.72 -13.40
CA ALA A 356 13.70 -15.25 -12.81
C ALA A 356 14.81 -15.17 -13.86
N PRO A 357 15.67 -14.15 -13.82
CA PRO A 357 16.80 -14.02 -14.74
C PRO A 357 17.82 -15.15 -14.54
N ARG A 358 18.31 -15.72 -15.63
CA ARG A 358 19.36 -16.76 -15.57
C ARG A 358 20.71 -16.13 -15.28
N ILE A 359 21.26 -16.43 -14.13
CA ILE A 359 22.61 -16.03 -13.74
C ILE A 359 23.56 -17.18 -14.06
N SER A 360 24.61 -16.90 -14.87
CA SER A 360 25.68 -17.86 -15.14
C SER A 360 26.77 -17.74 -14.07
N PRO A 361 26.99 -18.77 -13.22
CA PRO A 361 28.01 -18.71 -12.18
C PRO A 361 29.42 -18.39 -12.71
N SER A 362 29.77 -18.91 -13.86
CA SER A 362 31.08 -18.65 -14.52
C SER A 362 31.23 -17.20 -14.94
N ARG A 363 30.17 -16.58 -15.47
CA ARG A 363 30.20 -15.13 -15.82
C ARG A 363 30.33 -14.25 -14.59
N VAL A 364 29.65 -14.61 -13.50
CA VAL A 364 29.75 -13.93 -12.21
C VAL A 364 31.17 -14.03 -11.64
N ALA A 365 31.75 -15.25 -11.64
CA ALA A 365 33.13 -15.44 -11.17
C ALA A 365 34.15 -14.62 -11.98
N VAL A 366 34.01 -14.56 -13.31
CA VAL A 366 34.84 -13.71 -14.16
C VAL A 366 34.65 -12.22 -13.84
N ALA A 367 33.41 -11.78 -13.59
CA ALA A 367 33.13 -10.40 -13.22
C ALA A 367 33.77 -10.01 -11.89
N PHE A 368 33.69 -10.86 -10.86
CA PHE A 368 34.36 -10.63 -9.56
C PHE A 368 35.87 -10.55 -9.70
N ASN A 369 36.49 -11.46 -10.46
CA ASN A 369 37.93 -11.41 -10.74
C ASN A 369 38.36 -10.11 -11.44
N LYS A 370 37.57 -9.65 -12.43
CA LYS A 370 37.85 -8.36 -13.09
C LYS A 370 37.72 -7.19 -12.13
N ALA A 371 36.66 -7.17 -11.31
CA ALA A 371 36.44 -6.11 -10.32
C ALA A 371 37.57 -6.03 -9.28
N GLY A 372 38.08 -7.17 -8.80
CA GLY A 372 39.20 -7.23 -7.88
C GLY A 372 40.48 -6.61 -8.46
N ARG A 373 40.79 -6.91 -9.72
CA ARG A 373 41.97 -6.32 -10.39
C ARG A 373 41.87 -4.80 -10.56
N VAL A 374 40.67 -4.26 -10.79
CA VAL A 374 40.47 -2.80 -10.85
C VAL A 374 40.75 -2.15 -9.50
N ALA A 375 40.32 -2.79 -8.40
CA ALA A 375 40.58 -2.31 -7.06
C ALA A 375 42.08 -2.32 -6.72
N GLU A 376 42.85 -3.34 -7.12
CA GLU A 376 44.30 -3.43 -6.93
C GLU A 376 45.05 -2.34 -7.69
N MET A 377 44.65 -1.98 -8.90
CA MET A 377 45.23 -0.89 -9.69
C MET A 377 45.04 0.49 -9.03
N THR A 378 44.02 0.66 -8.23
CA THR A 378 43.68 1.95 -7.59
C THR A 378 44.44 2.13 -6.26
N VAL A 379 45.01 1.10 -5.66
CA VAL A 379 45.63 1.08 -4.34
C VAL A 379 47.17 1.03 -4.42
N ALA A 380 47.80 1.00 -5.61
CA ALA A 380 49.24 1.01 -5.74
C ALA A 380 49.82 2.33 -5.17
N PRO A 381 50.57 2.32 -4.05
CA PRO A 381 51.17 3.55 -3.53
C PRO A 381 52.30 3.98 -4.45
N THR A 382 52.32 5.23 -4.85
CA THR A 382 53.50 5.92 -5.37
C THR A 382 54.56 5.99 -4.23
N VAL A 383 55.38 4.99 -4.11
CA VAL A 383 56.62 5.08 -3.30
C VAL A 383 57.54 6.02 -4.05
N LYS A 384 57.60 7.28 -3.63
CA LYS A 384 58.71 8.16 -3.98
C LYS A 384 59.94 7.69 -3.20
N GLU A 385 60.93 7.14 -3.91
CA GLU A 385 62.27 6.98 -3.38
C GLU A 385 62.85 8.34 -2.94
N PRO A 386 63.51 8.43 -1.81
CA PRO A 386 64.21 9.66 -1.42
C PRO A 386 65.48 9.81 -2.27
N GLU A 387 65.57 10.90 -3.04
CA GLU A 387 66.82 11.36 -3.64
C GLU A 387 67.87 11.58 -2.57
N HIS A 388 68.91 10.76 -2.58
CA HIS A 388 70.14 11.03 -1.82
C HIS A 388 70.84 12.22 -2.48
N ALA A 389 70.82 13.37 -1.83
CA ALA A 389 71.76 14.48 -2.09
C ALA A 389 73.17 14.11 -1.59
N GLN A 390 74.13 14.15 -2.48
CA GLN A 390 75.53 14.31 -2.18
C GLN A 390 75.89 15.81 -1.97
#